data_ab8715c10516199f416c44ad03c24cb8
#
_entry.id   ab8715c10516199f416c44ad03c24cb8
#
_cell.length_a   1.000
_cell.length_b   1.000
_cell.length_c   1.000
_cell.angle_alpha   90.00
_cell.angle_beta   90.00
_cell.angle_gamma   90.00
#
_symmetry.space_group_name_H-M   'P 1'
#
loop_
_entity.id
_entity.type
_entity.pdbx_description
1 polymer ?
#
loop_
_entity_poly.entity_id
_entity_poly.type
_entity_poly.pdbx_seq_one_letter_code
_entity_poly.pdbx_strand_id
1 'polypeptide(L)'
;MASTHVDIENAEWTPGAPFYGSAAVYDGKKIIQLKVLSDRRQEGGGIAWLVKFTPPRGKVIKIIATALSDEHAFALEGGRTTKSGEPTRVSGGYWLNTKGQPHSAFIGTETVALVIYTGEPDEVALMEVVDAAP
;
A
#
# COMPACT_ATOMS: atom_id res chain seq x y z
N MET A 1 26.27 12.60 1.44
CA MET A 1 24.84 12.52 1.05
C MET A 1 24.06 13.61 1.77
N ALA A 2 23.20 14.31 1.08
CA ALA A 2 22.33 15.31 1.69
C ALA A 2 21.14 14.64 2.40
N SER A 3 20.66 15.25 3.48
CA SER A 3 19.44 14.84 4.14
C SER A 3 18.22 15.15 3.27
N THR A 4 17.21 14.31 3.37
CA THR A 4 15.92 14.50 2.70
C THR A 4 14.88 14.94 3.72
N HIS A 5 14.15 15.98 3.40
CA HIS A 5 13.06 16.50 4.24
C HIS A 5 11.79 16.61 3.41
N VAL A 6 10.69 16.07 3.91
CA VAL A 6 9.39 16.12 3.26
C VAL A 6 8.35 16.65 4.24
N ASP A 7 7.64 17.69 3.85
CA ASP A 7 6.47 18.16 4.57
C ASP A 7 5.29 17.24 4.20
N ILE A 8 5.06 16.22 5.00
CA ILE A 8 4.10 15.17 4.71
C ILE A 8 2.67 15.72 4.59
N GLU A 9 2.29 16.65 5.47
CA GLU A 9 0.93 17.20 5.47
C GLU A 9 0.62 17.97 4.19
N ASN A 10 1.58 18.76 3.71
CA ASN A 10 1.41 19.60 2.53
C ASN A 10 1.82 18.92 1.22
N ALA A 11 2.43 17.76 1.27
CA ALA A 11 2.75 17.00 0.07
C ALA A 11 1.46 16.51 -0.60
N GLU A 12 1.41 16.61 -1.93
CA GLU A 12 0.25 16.15 -2.67
C GLU A 12 0.22 14.62 -2.79
N TRP A 13 -0.98 14.05 -2.76
CA TRP A 13 -1.19 12.67 -3.14
C TRP A 13 -1.00 12.54 -4.65
N THR A 14 -0.17 11.60 -5.06
CA THR A 14 0.11 11.32 -6.47
C THR A 14 -0.52 10.00 -6.88
N PRO A 15 -0.78 9.78 -8.20
CA PRO A 15 -1.37 8.52 -8.65
C PRO A 15 -0.53 7.30 -8.24
N GLY A 16 -1.20 6.23 -7.84
CA GLY A 16 -0.53 4.97 -7.50
C GLY A 16 -0.15 4.11 -8.70
N ALA A 17 -0.61 4.47 -9.90
CA ALA A 17 -0.39 3.68 -11.11
C ALA A 17 1.08 3.31 -11.41
N PRO A 18 2.08 4.16 -11.15
CA PRO A 18 3.48 3.78 -11.41
C PRO A 18 3.93 2.50 -10.68
N PHE A 19 3.29 2.16 -9.55
CA PHE A 19 3.64 0.99 -8.75
C PHE A 19 2.54 -0.08 -8.74
N TYR A 20 1.28 0.31 -8.90
CA TYR A 20 0.13 -0.59 -8.78
C TYR A 20 -0.60 -0.78 -10.11
N GLY A 21 -0.17 -0.10 -11.18
CA GLY A 21 -0.76 -0.26 -12.50
C GLY A 21 -2.21 0.22 -12.57
N SER A 22 -2.98 -0.37 -13.48
CA SER A 22 -4.36 0.03 -13.74
C SER A 22 -5.29 -0.19 -12.55
N ALA A 23 -4.90 -1.04 -11.59
CA ALA A 23 -5.68 -1.27 -10.37
C ALA A 23 -5.78 -0.04 -9.46
N ALA A 24 -4.93 0.97 -9.67
CA ALA A 24 -4.97 2.20 -8.89
C ALA A 24 -6.19 3.08 -9.21
N VAL A 25 -6.92 2.77 -10.27
CA VAL A 25 -8.12 3.50 -10.70
C VAL A 25 -9.29 2.52 -10.85
N TYR A 26 -10.43 2.88 -10.31
CA TYR A 26 -11.66 2.10 -10.42
C TYR A 26 -12.81 3.03 -10.76
N ASP A 27 -13.50 2.73 -11.85
CA ASP A 27 -14.64 3.53 -12.32
C ASP A 27 -14.31 5.04 -12.40
N GLY A 28 -13.13 5.34 -12.95
CA GLY A 28 -12.63 6.71 -13.09
C GLY A 28 -12.11 7.36 -11.81
N LYS A 29 -12.15 6.67 -10.68
CA LYS A 29 -11.70 7.21 -9.39
C LYS A 29 -10.34 6.65 -9.00
N LYS A 30 -9.48 7.51 -8.46
CA LYS A 30 -8.17 7.12 -7.94
C LYS A 30 -8.37 6.47 -6.57
N ILE A 31 -8.21 5.16 -6.49
CA ILE A 31 -8.39 4.39 -5.25
C ILE A 31 -7.08 4.02 -4.57
N ILE A 32 -5.96 4.21 -5.24
CA ILE A 32 -4.62 4.03 -4.65
C ILE A 32 -3.78 5.24 -5.02
N GLN A 33 -3.31 5.95 -4.00
CA GLN A 33 -2.49 7.16 -4.16
C GLN A 33 -1.28 7.09 -3.26
N LEU A 34 -0.21 7.78 -3.65
CA LEU A 34 1.07 7.73 -2.96
C LEU A 34 1.59 9.13 -2.62
N LYS A 35 2.32 9.22 -1.51
CA LYS A 35 3.28 10.30 -1.25
C LYS A 35 4.64 9.63 -1.10
N VAL A 36 5.49 9.71 -2.12
CA VAL A 36 6.84 9.14 -2.05
C VAL A 36 7.68 10.04 -1.13
N LEU A 37 8.22 9.45 -0.08
CA LEU A 37 9.03 10.16 0.90
C LEU A 37 10.50 10.16 0.52
N SER A 38 11.00 9.04 0.02
CA SER A 38 12.36 8.91 -0.50
C SER A 38 12.43 7.73 -1.46
N ASP A 39 13.21 7.89 -2.51
CA ASP A 39 13.47 6.81 -3.46
C ASP A 39 14.99 6.72 -3.69
N ARG A 40 15.61 5.72 -3.10
CA ARG A 40 17.03 5.47 -3.18
C ARG A 40 17.34 4.09 -3.78
N ARG A 41 16.42 3.56 -4.58
CA ARG A 41 16.59 2.23 -5.17
C ARG A 41 17.83 2.14 -6.05
N GLN A 42 18.13 3.19 -6.80
CA GLN A 42 19.33 3.23 -7.65
C GLN A 42 20.63 3.21 -6.85
N GLU A 43 20.56 3.58 -5.58
CA GLU A 43 21.71 3.61 -4.67
C GLU A 43 21.71 2.43 -3.70
N GLY A 44 20.79 1.46 -3.91
CA GLY A 44 20.65 0.30 -3.03
C GLY A 44 19.98 0.60 -1.70
N GLY A 45 19.31 1.74 -1.57
CA GLY A 45 18.71 2.20 -0.32
C GLY A 45 17.20 2.00 -0.20
N GLY A 46 16.57 1.43 -1.21
CA GLY A 46 15.15 1.16 -1.18
C GLY A 46 14.25 2.37 -1.41
N ILE A 47 12.99 2.27 -1.02
CA ILE A 47 11.98 3.31 -1.23
C ILE A 47 11.02 3.34 -0.03
N ALA A 48 10.57 4.53 0.32
CA ALA A 48 9.59 4.74 1.38
C ALA A 48 8.47 5.64 0.88
N TRP A 49 7.22 5.28 1.20
CA TRP A 49 6.06 6.10 0.85
C TRP A 49 4.93 5.99 1.86
N LEU A 50 4.04 6.98 1.82
CA LEU A 50 2.69 6.81 2.32
C LEU A 50 1.81 6.32 1.19
N VAL A 51 0.97 5.34 1.45
CA VAL A 51 -0.04 4.85 0.52
C VAL A 51 -1.41 5.07 1.11
N LYS A 52 -2.33 5.50 0.26
CA LYS A 52 -3.74 5.68 0.63
C LYS A 52 -4.58 4.77 -0.25
N PHE A 53 -5.34 3.91 0.40
CA PHE A 53 -6.33 3.05 -0.24
C PHE A 53 -7.72 3.58 0.06
N THR A 54 -8.51 3.79 -0.99
CA THR A 54 -9.88 4.26 -0.87
C THR A 54 -10.80 3.27 -1.58
N PRO A 55 -11.12 2.13 -0.94
CA PRO A 55 -11.98 1.13 -1.57
C PRO A 55 -13.35 1.72 -1.86
N PRO A 56 -13.95 1.37 -3.01
CA PRO A 56 -15.30 1.80 -3.32
C PRO A 56 -16.30 1.24 -2.30
N ARG A 57 -17.38 1.94 -2.08
CA ARG A 57 -18.42 1.54 -1.13
C ARG A 57 -18.95 0.12 -1.44
N GLY A 58 -19.01 -0.72 -0.42
CA GLY A 58 -19.46 -2.12 -0.55
C GLY A 58 -18.45 -3.04 -1.22
N LYS A 59 -17.23 -2.57 -1.42
CA LYS A 59 -16.16 -3.31 -2.09
C LYS A 59 -14.94 -3.44 -1.20
N VAL A 60 -14.09 -4.40 -1.53
CA VAL A 60 -12.77 -4.53 -0.92
C VAL A 60 -11.70 -4.60 -2.01
N ILE A 61 -10.52 -4.09 -1.71
CA ILE A 61 -9.35 -4.23 -2.57
C ILE A 61 -8.63 -5.50 -2.14
N LYS A 62 -8.51 -6.46 -3.06
CA LYS A 62 -7.78 -7.72 -2.83
C LYS A 62 -6.40 -7.61 -3.43
N ILE A 63 -5.37 -7.90 -2.64
CA ILE A 63 -3.97 -7.82 -3.04
C ILE A 63 -3.30 -9.15 -2.82
N ILE A 64 -2.59 -9.65 -3.84
CA ILE A 64 -1.69 -10.79 -3.74
C ILE A 64 -0.35 -10.32 -4.31
N ALA A 65 0.70 -10.42 -3.50
CA ALA A 65 2.02 -9.92 -3.88
C ALA A 65 3.13 -10.78 -3.29
N THR A 66 4.34 -10.59 -3.80
CA THR A 66 5.55 -11.21 -3.25
C THR A 66 6.56 -10.11 -2.94
N ALA A 67 7.13 -10.13 -1.76
CA ALA A 67 8.12 -9.16 -1.35
C ALA A 67 9.43 -9.38 -2.13
N LEU A 68 9.88 -8.35 -2.85
CA LEU A 68 11.18 -8.36 -3.55
C LEU A 68 12.31 -7.84 -2.65
N SER A 69 11.96 -7.21 -1.56
CA SER A 69 12.85 -6.79 -0.47
C SER A 69 12.05 -6.82 0.82
N ASP A 70 12.65 -6.53 1.95
CA ASP A 70 11.91 -6.47 3.20
C ASP A 70 10.97 -5.27 3.17
N GLU A 71 9.68 -5.55 3.42
CA GLU A 71 8.63 -4.53 3.51
C GLU A 71 8.24 -4.32 4.96
N HIS A 72 8.44 -3.10 5.44
CA HIS A 72 7.94 -2.67 6.75
C HIS A 72 6.71 -1.80 6.52
N ALA A 73 5.57 -2.19 7.07
CA ALA A 73 4.33 -1.46 6.90
C ALA A 73 3.71 -1.08 8.24
N PHE A 74 3.32 0.18 8.35
CA PHE A 74 2.69 0.76 9.55
C PHE A 74 1.33 1.32 9.15
N ALA A 75 0.24 0.76 9.66
CA ALA A 75 -1.07 1.32 9.42
C ALA A 75 -1.27 2.54 10.32
N LEU A 76 -1.43 3.71 9.71
CA LEU A 76 -1.67 4.98 10.40
C LEU A 76 -3.16 5.26 10.57
N GLU A 77 -3.95 4.86 9.57
CA GLU A 77 -5.41 4.93 9.58
C GLU A 77 -5.94 3.68 8.91
N GLY A 78 -7.04 3.12 9.42
CA GLY A 78 -7.63 1.91 8.88
C GLY A 78 -6.72 0.71 9.07
N GLY A 79 -6.58 -0.09 8.01
CA GLY A 79 -5.74 -1.28 8.00
C GLY A 79 -6.37 -2.42 7.22
N ARG A 80 -5.82 -3.61 7.39
CA ARG A 80 -6.33 -4.81 6.75
C ARG A 80 -7.71 -5.16 7.29
N THR A 81 -8.54 -5.70 6.41
CA THR A 81 -9.88 -6.18 6.76
C THR A 81 -10.03 -7.64 6.39
N THR A 82 -11.15 -8.21 6.76
CA THR A 82 -11.62 -9.49 6.22
C THR A 82 -12.17 -9.26 4.81
N LYS A 83 -12.57 -10.35 4.15
CA LYS A 83 -13.26 -10.29 2.85
C LYS A 83 -14.56 -9.51 2.89
N SER A 84 -15.18 -9.40 4.07
CA SER A 84 -16.41 -8.65 4.28
C SER A 84 -16.19 -7.18 4.62
N GLY A 85 -14.93 -6.76 4.74
CA GLY A 85 -14.58 -5.37 5.06
C GLY A 85 -14.50 -5.07 6.55
N GLU A 86 -14.60 -6.09 7.42
CA GLU A 86 -14.49 -5.91 8.86
C GLU A 86 -13.02 -5.83 9.30
N PRO A 87 -12.68 -4.99 10.29
CA PRO A 87 -11.31 -4.93 10.80
C PRO A 87 -10.82 -6.29 11.29
N THR A 88 -9.54 -6.59 11.05
CA THR A 88 -8.87 -7.77 11.60
C THR A 88 -8.18 -7.40 12.91
N ARG A 89 -7.65 -8.41 13.62
CA ARG A 89 -6.87 -8.19 14.84
C ARG A 89 -5.60 -7.37 14.61
N VAL A 90 -5.06 -7.40 13.39
CA VAL A 90 -3.82 -6.70 13.03
C VAL A 90 -4.08 -5.39 12.30
N SER A 91 -5.35 -4.98 12.17
CA SER A 91 -5.66 -3.64 11.65
C SER A 91 -5.04 -2.58 12.55
N GLY A 92 -4.47 -1.55 11.94
CA GLY A 92 -3.83 -0.46 12.68
C GLY A 92 -2.48 -0.81 13.29
N GLY A 93 -1.89 -1.96 12.96
CA GLY A 93 -0.62 -2.41 13.50
C GLY A 93 0.57 -2.22 12.57
N TYR A 94 1.61 -2.92 12.91
CA TYR A 94 2.81 -3.04 12.10
C TYR A 94 2.95 -4.48 11.61
N TRP A 95 3.44 -4.67 10.38
CA TRP A 95 3.82 -5.99 9.89
C TRP A 95 5.07 -5.91 9.03
N LEU A 96 5.78 -7.03 8.96
CA LEU A 96 6.97 -7.21 8.16
C LEU A 96 6.73 -8.36 7.19
N ASN A 97 6.93 -8.10 5.91
CA ASN A 97 7.02 -9.14 4.88
C ASN A 97 8.46 -9.22 4.42
N THR A 98 9.14 -10.32 4.74
CA THR A 98 10.55 -10.50 4.37
C THR A 98 10.69 -10.85 2.89
N LYS A 99 11.85 -10.51 2.32
CA LYS A 99 12.19 -10.82 0.94
C LYS A 99 11.85 -12.25 0.57
N GLY A 100 11.12 -12.43 -0.53
CA GLY A 100 10.68 -13.72 -1.04
C GLY A 100 9.35 -14.21 -0.47
N GLN A 101 8.81 -13.55 0.54
CA GLN A 101 7.57 -13.94 1.19
C GLN A 101 6.36 -13.57 0.34
N PRO A 102 5.55 -14.56 -0.10
CA PRO A 102 4.23 -14.26 -0.67
C PRO A 102 3.29 -13.80 0.43
N HIS A 103 2.45 -12.82 0.12
CA HIS A 103 1.47 -12.35 1.08
C HIS A 103 0.20 -11.86 0.37
N SER A 104 -0.88 -11.79 1.12
CA SER A 104 -2.15 -11.29 0.62
C SER A 104 -2.83 -10.42 1.66
N ALA A 105 -3.70 -9.54 1.21
CA ALA A 105 -4.48 -8.67 2.08
C ALA A 105 -5.80 -8.30 1.42
N PHE A 106 -6.80 -8.00 2.27
CA PHE A 106 -8.03 -7.35 1.87
C PHE A 106 -8.06 -5.97 2.54
N ILE A 107 -8.42 -4.95 1.78
CA ILE A 107 -8.58 -3.60 2.29
C ILE A 107 -9.98 -3.14 1.95
N GLY A 108 -10.84 -3.11 2.96
CA GLY A 108 -12.26 -2.78 2.83
C GLY A 108 -12.65 -1.48 3.52
N THR A 109 -11.68 -0.73 4.02
CA THR A 109 -11.90 0.59 4.61
C THR A 109 -10.82 1.55 4.14
N GLU A 110 -11.08 2.85 4.20
CA GLU A 110 -10.06 3.84 3.87
C GLU A 110 -8.83 3.61 4.76
N THR A 111 -7.68 3.47 4.15
CA THR A 111 -6.45 3.08 4.82
C THR A 111 -5.31 3.98 4.38
N VAL A 112 -4.56 4.49 5.36
CA VAL A 112 -3.28 5.18 5.12
C VAL A 112 -2.20 4.39 5.86
N ALA A 113 -1.16 4.00 5.11
CA ALA A 113 -0.03 3.26 5.67
C ALA A 113 1.29 3.90 5.29
N LEU A 114 2.24 3.87 6.21
CA LEU A 114 3.65 4.14 5.90
C LEU A 114 4.29 2.82 5.52
N VAL A 115 4.90 2.77 4.34
CA VAL A 115 5.56 1.56 3.83
C VAL A 115 7.00 1.88 3.50
N ILE A 116 7.90 1.05 4.01
CA ILE A 116 9.33 1.16 3.78
C ILE A 116 9.82 -0.17 3.19
N TYR A 117 10.35 -0.10 1.98
CA TYR A 117 11.02 -1.24 1.34
C TYR A 117 12.52 -1.05 1.41
N THR A 118 13.24 -2.12 1.79
CA THR A 118 14.71 -2.08 1.85
C THR A 118 15.37 -2.14 0.46
N GLY A 119 14.60 -2.42 -0.57
CA GLY A 119 15.02 -2.49 -1.97
C GLY A 119 13.84 -2.16 -2.88
N GLU A 120 13.60 -3.03 -3.89
CA GLU A 120 12.46 -2.86 -4.79
C GLU A 120 11.13 -3.12 -4.07
N PRO A 121 10.05 -2.40 -4.47
CA PRO A 121 8.71 -2.69 -3.97
C PRO A 121 8.24 -4.08 -4.40
N ASP A 122 7.14 -4.52 -3.79
CA ASP A 122 6.54 -5.82 -4.08
C ASP A 122 6.25 -6.03 -5.57
N GLU A 123 6.42 -7.28 -6.00
CA GLU A 123 5.85 -7.75 -7.25
C GLU A 123 4.38 -8.10 -6.99
N VAL A 124 3.48 -7.32 -7.57
CA VAL A 124 2.04 -7.52 -7.41
C VAL A 124 1.56 -8.53 -8.44
N ALA A 125 1.15 -9.72 -7.95
CA ALA A 125 0.61 -10.77 -8.81
C ALA A 125 -0.85 -10.53 -9.16
N LEU A 126 -1.61 -9.98 -8.21
CA LEU A 126 -3.03 -9.67 -8.39
C LEU A 126 -3.40 -8.48 -7.52
N MET A 127 -4.08 -7.52 -8.09
CA MET A 127 -4.74 -6.46 -7.34
C MET A 127 -6.05 -6.14 -8.05
N GLU A 128 -7.16 -6.35 -7.35
CA GLU A 128 -8.49 -6.14 -7.92
C GLU A 128 -9.48 -5.67 -6.87
N VAL A 129 -10.50 -4.98 -7.35
CA VAL A 129 -11.65 -4.59 -6.54
C VAL A 129 -12.71 -5.68 -6.67
N VAL A 130 -13.14 -6.24 -5.54
CA VAL A 130 -14.15 -7.28 -5.50
C VAL A 130 -15.28 -6.87 -4.57
N ASP A 131 -16.44 -7.48 -4.72
CA ASP A 131 -17.55 -7.26 -3.79
C ASP A 131 -17.18 -7.76 -2.41
N ALA A 132 -17.55 -6.99 -1.38
CA ALA A 132 -17.38 -7.45 -0.01
C ALA A 132 -18.22 -8.71 0.19
N ALA A 133 -17.61 -9.73 0.80
CA ALA A 133 -18.34 -10.96 1.13
C ALA A 133 -19.42 -10.67 2.17
N PRO A 134 -20.58 -11.37 2.11
CA PRO A 134 -21.63 -11.22 3.10
C PRO A 134 -21.22 -11.73 4.49
#